data_d8626677751b1ae92e2b22d3bdeec4e2
#
_entry.id   d8626677751b1ae92e2b22d3bdeec4e2
#
_cell.length_a   1.000
_cell.length_b   1.000
_cell.length_c   1.000
_cell.angle_alpha   90.00
_cell.angle_beta   90.00
_cell.angle_gamma   90.00
#
_symmetry.space_group_name_H-M   'P 1'
#
loop_
_entity.id
_entity.type
_entity.pdbx_description
1 polymer ?
#
loop_
_entity_poly.entity_id
_entity_poly.type
_entity_poly.pdbx_seq_one_letter_code
_entity_poly.pdbx_strand_id
1 'polypeptide(L)'
;RAADITRLLRWSKQRGVSIALLGAAEGWKVAPQLAAAGVPVFVDALGNLPNDFDEIGATLENAARLHAAGVRVSFSQAGDASHNARKIRQLAGNAVANGLPWEAALAGLTSVPASSFGVGNEVGSIAVGQRADLVLWSGDPLDVAHVAQQVWLDGRAIPMRSRQTDLRDRYLRAATP
;
A
#
# COMPACT_ATOMS: atom_id res chain seq x y z
N ARG A 1 4.38 9.43 16.70
CA ARG A 1 5.52 10.37 16.81
C ARG A 1 6.85 9.65 16.62
N ALA A 2 7.89 10.40 16.21
CA ALA A 2 9.25 9.86 16.07
C ALA A 2 9.79 9.26 17.38
N ALA A 3 9.47 9.87 18.52
CA ALA A 3 9.86 9.38 19.84
C ALA A 3 9.26 7.99 20.17
N ASP A 4 8.00 7.76 19.80
CA ASP A 4 7.32 6.49 20.05
C ASP A 4 7.85 5.39 19.13
N ILE A 5 8.12 5.74 17.86
CA ILE A 5 8.79 4.82 16.92
C ILE A 5 10.15 4.38 17.52
N THR A 6 10.95 5.32 18.01
CA THR A 6 12.24 5.00 18.62
C THR A 6 12.10 4.09 19.84
N ARG A 7 11.07 4.29 20.68
CA ARG A 7 10.77 3.41 21.82
C ARG A 7 10.39 2.01 21.38
N LEU A 8 9.51 1.91 20.34
CA LEU A 8 9.08 0.63 19.79
C LEU A 8 10.26 -0.15 19.18
N LEU A 9 11.16 0.51 18.45
CA LEU A 9 12.35 -0.11 17.90
C LEU A 9 13.25 -0.69 19.00
N ARG A 10 13.46 0.06 20.08
CA ARG A 10 14.23 -0.39 21.23
C ARG A 10 13.56 -1.58 21.92
N TRP A 11 12.26 -1.52 22.15
CA TRP A 11 11.49 -2.60 22.75
C TRP A 11 11.52 -3.88 21.90
N SER A 12 11.29 -3.74 20.59
CA SER A 12 11.35 -4.85 19.61
C SER A 12 12.71 -5.55 19.68
N LYS A 13 13.81 -4.78 19.65
CA LYS A 13 15.17 -5.30 19.77
C LYS A 13 15.41 -6.02 21.09
N GLN A 14 14.98 -5.45 22.23
CA GLN A 14 15.15 -6.04 23.55
C GLN A 14 14.37 -7.34 23.73
N ARG A 15 13.21 -7.46 23.08
CA ARG A 15 12.34 -8.63 23.18
C ARG A 15 12.58 -9.67 22.10
N GLY A 16 13.38 -9.37 21.08
CA GLY A 16 13.58 -10.25 19.94
C GLY A 16 12.31 -10.44 19.10
N VAL A 17 11.40 -9.45 19.11
CA VAL A 17 10.12 -9.52 18.39
C VAL A 17 10.22 -8.71 17.11
N SER A 18 9.90 -9.34 15.96
CA SER A 18 9.76 -8.63 14.69
C SER A 18 8.47 -7.82 14.68
N ILE A 19 8.56 -6.56 14.23
CA ILE A 19 7.42 -5.64 14.14
C ILE A 19 7.31 -5.07 12.73
N ALA A 20 6.10 -4.63 12.38
CA ALA A 20 5.83 -3.72 11.27
C ALA A 20 5.10 -2.50 11.83
N LEU A 21 5.31 -1.33 11.24
CA LEU A 21 4.63 -0.11 11.67
C LEU A 21 3.50 0.24 10.73
N LEU A 22 2.38 0.64 11.31
CA LEU A 22 1.22 1.16 10.60
C LEU A 22 1.09 2.67 10.90
N GLY A 23 0.92 3.49 9.86
CA GLY A 23 0.84 4.95 9.97
C GLY A 23 2.23 5.59 9.93
N ALA A 24 2.84 5.83 11.11
CA ALA A 24 4.16 6.45 11.24
C ALA A 24 4.30 7.80 10.51
N ALA A 25 3.37 8.73 10.76
CA ALA A 25 3.35 10.06 10.14
C ALA A 25 4.69 10.83 10.25
N GLU A 26 5.43 10.62 11.34
CA GLU A 26 6.78 11.17 11.55
C GLU A 26 7.91 10.16 11.26
N GLY A 27 7.64 9.07 10.56
CA GLY A 27 8.63 8.02 10.27
C GLY A 27 9.87 8.53 9.56
N TRP A 28 9.71 9.51 8.69
CA TRP A 28 10.80 10.15 7.97
C TRP A 28 11.88 10.77 8.87
N LYS A 29 11.53 11.22 10.09
CA LYS A 29 12.48 11.80 11.06
C LYS A 29 13.43 10.73 11.65
N VAL A 30 13.04 9.48 11.62
CA VAL A 30 13.78 8.34 12.19
C VAL A 30 14.00 7.23 11.12
N ALA A 31 13.94 7.60 9.85
CA ALA A 31 14.06 6.67 8.74
C ALA A 31 15.37 5.83 8.75
N PRO A 32 16.54 6.38 9.07
CA PRO A 32 17.76 5.58 9.18
C PRO A 32 17.69 4.49 10.26
N GLN A 33 17.03 4.78 11.40
CA GLN A 33 16.84 3.79 12.47
C GLN A 33 15.88 2.67 12.05
N LEU A 34 14.80 3.02 11.32
CA LEU A 34 13.85 2.07 10.76
C LEU A 34 14.53 1.15 9.73
N ALA A 35 15.34 1.72 8.83
CA ALA A 35 16.09 0.99 7.83
C ALA A 35 17.10 0.02 8.50
N ALA A 36 17.88 0.51 9.45
CA ALA A 36 18.85 -0.30 10.18
C ALA A 36 18.20 -1.46 10.97
N ALA A 37 16.96 -1.27 11.45
CA ALA A 37 16.18 -2.30 12.13
C ALA A 37 15.44 -3.24 11.17
N GLY A 38 15.43 -2.98 9.87
CA GLY A 38 14.71 -3.77 8.86
C GLY A 38 13.20 -3.75 9.03
N VAL A 39 12.65 -2.73 9.72
CA VAL A 39 11.22 -2.64 10.04
C VAL A 39 10.45 -2.08 8.83
N PRO A 40 9.48 -2.83 8.27
CA PRO A 40 8.64 -2.32 7.21
C PRO A 40 7.62 -1.32 7.76
N VAL A 41 7.30 -0.32 6.94
CA VAL A 41 6.35 0.73 7.30
C VAL A 41 5.21 0.79 6.29
N PHE A 42 3.98 0.70 6.79
CA PHE A 42 2.75 0.85 6.03
C PHE A 42 2.21 2.27 6.26
N VAL A 43 2.36 3.12 5.26
CA VAL A 43 2.02 4.54 5.37
C VAL A 43 0.64 4.85 4.81
N ASP A 44 -0.03 5.85 5.37
CA ASP A 44 -1.11 6.55 4.69
C ASP A 44 -0.50 7.74 3.92
N ALA A 45 -0.39 7.60 2.60
CA ALA A 45 0.24 8.61 1.76
C ALA A 45 -0.60 9.89 1.60
N LEU A 46 -1.85 9.90 2.05
CA LEU A 46 -2.70 11.10 2.09
C LEU A 46 -2.73 11.76 3.46
N GLY A 47 -2.19 11.11 4.49
CA GLY A 47 -2.08 11.65 5.85
C GLY A 47 -1.02 12.75 5.94
N ASN A 48 -1.29 13.91 5.36
CA ASN A 48 -0.36 15.05 5.28
C ASN A 48 -0.76 16.25 6.12
N LEU A 49 -1.96 16.24 6.68
CA LEU A 49 -2.44 17.25 7.61
C LEU A 49 -2.49 16.65 9.00
N PRO A 50 -1.99 17.35 10.03
CA PRO A 50 -2.10 16.87 11.39
C PRO A 50 -3.56 16.87 11.83
N ASN A 51 -4.10 15.69 12.15
CA ASN A 51 -5.42 15.56 12.78
C ASN A 51 -5.33 15.81 14.29
N ASP A 52 -4.14 15.67 14.85
CA ASP A 52 -3.85 15.89 16.26
C ASP A 52 -2.36 16.32 16.45
N PHE A 53 -1.96 16.55 17.69
CA PHE A 53 -0.60 16.93 18.05
C PHE A 53 0.43 15.82 17.79
N ASP A 54 0.00 14.58 17.59
CA ASP A 54 0.90 13.46 17.31
C ASP A 54 1.32 13.40 15.85
N GLU A 55 0.63 14.14 14.98
CA GLU A 55 0.86 14.18 13.53
C GLU A 55 1.42 15.52 13.02
N ILE A 56 1.88 16.42 13.91
CA ILE A 56 2.41 17.75 13.53
C ILE A 56 3.51 17.65 12.46
N GLY A 57 4.28 16.57 12.47
CA GLY A 57 5.33 16.32 11.50
C GLY A 57 4.90 15.53 10.26
N ALA A 58 3.61 15.36 10.01
CA ALA A 58 3.11 14.70 8.82
C ALA A 58 3.55 15.45 7.54
N THR A 59 3.87 14.70 6.50
CA THR A 59 4.27 15.24 5.19
C THR A 59 3.91 14.25 4.08
N LEU A 60 3.51 14.76 2.92
CA LEU A 60 3.27 13.94 1.73
C LEU A 60 4.52 13.19 1.25
N GLU A 61 5.71 13.73 1.55
CA GLU A 61 6.99 13.13 1.18
C GLU A 61 7.43 11.98 2.12
N ASN A 62 6.64 11.64 3.14
CA ASN A 62 7.02 10.62 4.13
C ASN A 62 7.44 9.30 3.48
N ALA A 63 6.64 8.79 2.51
CA ALA A 63 6.95 7.56 1.79
C ALA A 63 8.27 7.64 1.01
N ALA A 64 8.50 8.77 0.30
CA ALA A 64 9.71 9.00 -0.49
C ALA A 64 10.96 9.07 0.41
N ARG A 65 10.86 9.80 1.52
CA ARG A 65 11.97 9.95 2.49
C ARG A 65 12.31 8.64 3.21
N LEU A 66 11.29 7.85 3.57
CA LEU A 66 11.48 6.52 4.13
C LEU A 66 12.19 5.60 3.13
N HIS A 67 11.71 5.55 1.88
CA HIS A 67 12.32 4.74 0.83
C HIS A 67 13.78 5.16 0.55
N ALA A 68 14.05 6.45 0.43
CA ALA A 68 15.40 6.97 0.21
C ALA A 68 16.39 6.57 1.32
N ALA A 69 15.91 6.36 2.54
CA ALA A 69 16.70 5.84 3.65
C ALA A 69 16.83 4.32 3.68
N GLY A 70 16.23 3.58 2.72
CA GLY A 70 16.27 2.13 2.64
C GLY A 70 15.18 1.40 3.42
N VAL A 71 14.14 2.11 3.88
CA VAL A 71 12.98 1.48 4.54
C VAL A 71 12.08 0.82 3.50
N ARG A 72 11.60 -0.38 3.79
CA ARG A 72 10.56 -1.05 3.00
C ARG A 72 9.21 -0.37 3.25
N VAL A 73 8.70 0.31 2.24
CA VAL A 73 7.45 1.08 2.31
C VAL A 73 6.32 0.28 1.65
N SER A 74 5.19 0.22 2.32
CA SER A 74 3.90 -0.25 1.82
C SER A 74 2.82 0.77 2.17
N PHE A 75 1.57 0.47 1.84
CA PHE A 75 0.46 1.41 2.00
C PHE A 75 -0.62 0.84 2.90
N SER A 76 -1.22 1.71 3.69
CA SER A 76 -2.40 1.43 4.50
C SER A 76 -3.29 2.66 4.53
N GLN A 77 -4.55 2.46 4.85
CA GLN A 77 -5.46 3.56 5.12
C GLN A 77 -5.63 3.72 6.64
N ALA A 78 -5.71 4.96 7.10
CA ALA A 78 -5.97 5.25 8.49
C ALA A 78 -7.37 4.76 8.92
N GLY A 79 -7.48 4.27 10.16
CA GLY A 79 -8.72 3.80 10.73
C GLY A 79 -9.28 2.51 10.10
N ASP A 80 -10.55 2.21 10.39
CA ASP A 80 -11.28 1.10 9.77
C ASP A 80 -11.87 1.52 8.43
N ALA A 81 -10.99 1.61 7.43
CA ALA A 81 -11.33 1.99 6.07
C ALA A 81 -11.39 0.81 5.09
N SER A 82 -11.65 -0.41 5.59
CA SER A 82 -11.69 -1.64 4.79
C SER A 82 -12.62 -1.56 3.57
N HIS A 83 -13.73 -0.81 3.68
CA HIS A 83 -14.64 -0.52 2.57
C HIS A 83 -13.99 0.30 1.43
N ASN A 84 -12.87 0.96 1.71
CA ASN A 84 -12.08 1.73 0.75
C ASN A 84 -10.85 0.98 0.21
N ALA A 85 -10.68 -0.31 0.50
CA ALA A 85 -9.50 -1.10 0.09
C ALA A 85 -9.16 -0.95 -1.42
N ARG A 86 -10.19 -0.81 -2.29
CA ARG A 86 -10.00 -0.55 -3.72
C ARG A 86 -9.22 0.73 -4.03
N LYS A 87 -9.15 1.68 -3.10
CA LYS A 87 -8.45 2.96 -3.26
C LYS A 87 -6.97 2.89 -2.89
N ILE A 88 -6.48 1.75 -2.38
CA ILE A 88 -5.09 1.62 -1.90
C ILE A 88 -4.07 2.00 -2.98
N ARG A 89 -4.34 1.69 -4.25
CA ARG A 89 -3.47 2.07 -5.37
C ARG A 89 -3.37 3.58 -5.57
N GLN A 90 -4.41 4.34 -5.19
CA GLN A 90 -4.39 5.80 -5.24
C GLN A 90 -3.42 6.39 -4.21
N LEU A 91 -3.27 5.73 -3.05
CA LEU A 91 -2.26 6.13 -2.06
C LEU A 91 -0.86 5.98 -2.64
N ALA A 92 -0.61 4.87 -3.34
CA ALA A 92 0.66 4.63 -4.03
C ALA A 92 0.93 5.68 -5.12
N GLY A 93 -0.06 5.99 -5.95
CA GLY A 93 0.03 7.05 -6.97
C GLY A 93 0.30 8.44 -6.36
N ASN A 94 -0.35 8.78 -5.25
CA ASN A 94 -0.06 10.01 -4.51
C ASN A 94 1.37 10.05 -3.96
N ALA A 95 1.88 8.93 -3.47
CA ALA A 95 3.27 8.84 -3.01
C ALA A 95 4.25 9.07 -4.17
N VAL A 96 3.95 8.56 -5.38
CA VAL A 96 4.75 8.83 -6.59
C VAL A 96 4.73 10.32 -6.93
N ALA A 97 3.58 10.96 -6.90
CA ALA A 97 3.45 12.40 -7.13
C ALA A 97 4.25 13.23 -6.10
N ASN A 98 4.58 12.66 -4.94
CA ASN A 98 5.36 13.28 -3.88
C ASN A 98 6.77 12.68 -3.73
N GLY A 99 7.33 12.14 -4.82
CA GLY A 99 8.74 11.79 -4.95
C GLY A 99 9.12 10.35 -4.66
N LEU A 100 8.15 9.44 -4.39
CA LEU A 100 8.46 8.01 -4.32
C LEU A 100 8.68 7.47 -5.75
N PRO A 101 9.75 6.69 -6.03
CA PRO A 101 9.90 6.01 -7.31
C PRO A 101 8.70 5.11 -7.65
N TRP A 102 8.29 5.11 -8.91
CA TRP A 102 7.12 4.33 -9.37
C TRP A 102 7.24 2.84 -9.04
N GLU A 103 8.41 2.26 -9.28
CA GLU A 103 8.71 0.85 -8.99
C GLU A 103 8.59 0.55 -7.49
N ALA A 104 9.00 1.48 -6.64
CA ALA A 104 8.88 1.35 -5.19
C ALA A 104 7.42 1.42 -4.74
N ALA A 105 6.61 2.28 -5.39
CA ALA A 105 5.18 2.37 -5.13
C ALA A 105 4.45 1.09 -5.55
N LEU A 106 4.77 0.52 -6.71
CA LEU A 106 4.21 -0.76 -7.16
C LEU A 106 4.64 -1.90 -6.24
N ALA A 107 5.93 -1.96 -5.86
CA ALA A 107 6.42 -2.93 -4.89
C ALA A 107 5.71 -2.81 -3.53
N GLY A 108 5.39 -1.58 -3.11
CA GLY A 108 4.63 -1.29 -1.89
C GLY A 108 3.20 -1.83 -1.89
N LEU A 109 2.64 -2.13 -3.06
CA LEU A 109 1.33 -2.78 -3.21
C LEU A 109 1.43 -4.30 -3.39
N THR A 110 2.60 -4.84 -3.67
CA THR A 110 2.80 -6.22 -4.12
C THR A 110 3.86 -6.97 -3.29
N SER A 111 5.13 -6.87 -3.65
CA SER A 111 6.21 -7.66 -3.07
C SER A 111 6.58 -7.24 -1.64
N VAL A 112 6.48 -5.96 -1.30
CA VAL A 112 6.81 -5.47 0.05
C VAL A 112 5.84 -6.01 1.09
N PRO A 113 4.50 -5.89 0.96
CA PRO A 113 3.58 -6.49 1.92
C PRO A 113 3.70 -8.02 1.94
N ALA A 114 3.85 -8.69 0.79
CA ALA A 114 4.03 -10.14 0.74
C ALA A 114 5.25 -10.59 1.56
N SER A 115 6.40 -9.95 1.37
CA SER A 115 7.60 -10.25 2.15
C SER A 115 7.47 -9.88 3.63
N SER A 116 6.77 -8.79 3.94
CA SER A 116 6.57 -8.35 5.33
C SER A 116 5.71 -9.32 6.14
N PHE A 117 4.79 -10.03 5.49
CA PHE A 117 3.95 -11.08 6.09
C PHE A 117 4.50 -12.50 5.90
N GLY A 118 5.71 -12.65 5.35
CA GLY A 118 6.39 -13.94 5.23
C GLY A 118 5.90 -14.83 4.08
N VAL A 119 5.07 -14.30 3.16
CA VAL A 119 4.52 -15.04 2.02
C VAL A 119 5.12 -14.62 0.67
N GLY A 120 6.25 -13.90 0.70
CA GLY A 120 6.89 -13.38 -0.52
C GLY A 120 7.41 -14.45 -1.48
N ASN A 121 7.58 -15.70 -1.01
CA ASN A 121 7.94 -16.84 -1.88
C ASN A 121 6.73 -17.42 -2.61
N GLU A 122 5.52 -17.06 -2.25
CA GLU A 122 4.28 -17.59 -2.81
C GLU A 122 3.57 -16.57 -3.69
N VAL A 123 3.59 -15.30 -3.29
CA VAL A 123 2.85 -14.20 -3.94
C VAL A 123 3.64 -12.90 -3.92
N GLY A 124 3.15 -11.90 -4.67
CA GLY A 124 3.67 -10.53 -4.64
C GLY A 124 4.62 -10.20 -5.78
N SER A 125 4.99 -11.18 -6.60
CA SER A 125 5.76 -10.96 -7.83
C SER A 125 5.33 -11.91 -8.95
N ILE A 126 5.69 -11.58 -10.18
CA ILE A 126 5.46 -12.47 -11.33
C ILE A 126 6.74 -13.28 -11.53
N ALA A 127 6.74 -14.51 -11.00
CA ALA A 127 7.88 -15.40 -11.09
C ALA A 127 7.42 -16.86 -11.26
N VAL A 128 8.27 -17.68 -11.86
CA VAL A 128 8.00 -19.12 -12.03
C VAL A 128 7.87 -19.76 -10.65
N GLY A 129 6.81 -20.54 -10.46
CA GLY A 129 6.52 -21.23 -9.19
C GLY A 129 5.69 -20.42 -8.19
N GLN A 130 5.47 -19.14 -8.43
CA GLN A 130 4.55 -18.35 -7.60
C GLN A 130 3.09 -18.49 -8.06
N ARG A 131 2.17 -18.26 -7.13
CA ARG A 131 0.73 -18.28 -7.40
C ARG A 131 0.38 -17.16 -8.38
N ALA A 132 -0.38 -17.51 -9.40
CA ALA A 132 -0.78 -16.62 -10.46
C ALA A 132 -1.99 -15.73 -10.05
N ASP A 133 -1.75 -14.81 -9.10
CA ASP A 133 -2.67 -13.74 -8.75
C ASP A 133 -2.27 -12.50 -9.57
N LEU A 134 -2.97 -12.25 -10.67
CA LEU A 134 -2.59 -11.27 -11.68
C LEU A 134 -3.73 -10.30 -11.97
N VAL A 135 -3.36 -9.08 -12.32
CA VAL A 135 -4.31 -8.07 -12.79
C VAL A 135 -3.79 -7.47 -14.09
N LEU A 136 -4.61 -7.51 -15.13
CA LEU A 136 -4.37 -6.78 -16.37
C LEU A 136 -5.04 -5.42 -16.28
N TRP A 137 -4.26 -4.38 -16.47
CA TRP A 137 -4.73 -2.98 -16.44
C TRP A 137 -4.84 -2.39 -17.83
N SER A 138 -5.71 -1.40 -18.01
CA SER A 138 -5.83 -0.64 -19.26
C SER A 138 -4.65 0.33 -19.50
N GLY A 139 -3.80 0.52 -18.51
CA GLY A 139 -2.61 1.37 -18.54
C GLY A 139 -1.93 1.34 -17.17
N ASP A 140 -1.40 2.46 -16.69
CA ASP A 140 -0.69 2.52 -15.40
C ASP A 140 -1.62 2.16 -14.22
N PRO A 141 -1.33 1.11 -13.44
CA PRO A 141 -2.15 0.72 -12.29
C PRO A 141 -2.19 1.79 -11.18
N LEU A 142 -1.23 2.70 -11.11
CA LEU A 142 -1.18 3.76 -10.11
C LEU A 142 -1.96 5.01 -10.52
N ASP A 143 -2.33 5.14 -11.79
CA ASP A 143 -3.17 6.21 -12.30
C ASP A 143 -4.65 5.86 -12.15
N VAL A 144 -5.43 6.79 -11.58
CA VAL A 144 -6.88 6.63 -11.37
C VAL A 144 -7.69 6.54 -12.67
N ALA A 145 -7.15 7.07 -13.78
CA ALA A 145 -7.79 7.00 -15.10
C ALA A 145 -7.85 5.58 -15.68
N HIS A 146 -7.00 4.68 -15.18
CA HIS A 146 -6.92 3.32 -15.67
C HIS A 146 -7.69 2.34 -14.79
N VAL A 147 -8.24 1.28 -15.43
CA VAL A 147 -9.10 0.29 -14.79
C VAL A 147 -8.54 -1.13 -14.97
N ALA A 148 -8.85 -2.01 -14.04
CA ALA A 148 -8.57 -3.44 -14.21
C ALA A 148 -9.47 -4.00 -15.31
N GLN A 149 -8.87 -4.59 -16.33
CA GLN A 149 -9.56 -5.25 -17.46
C GLN A 149 -9.84 -6.71 -17.16
N GLN A 150 -8.90 -7.38 -16.49
CA GLN A 150 -9.04 -8.78 -16.10
C GLN A 150 -8.27 -9.04 -14.81
N VAL A 151 -8.82 -9.89 -13.97
CA VAL A 151 -8.19 -10.40 -12.75
C VAL A 151 -8.13 -11.94 -12.83
N TRP A 152 -7.00 -12.49 -12.41
CA TRP A 152 -6.82 -13.92 -12.17
C TRP A 152 -6.48 -14.14 -10.71
N LEU A 153 -7.10 -15.14 -10.10
CA LEU A 153 -6.75 -15.64 -8.78
C LEU A 153 -6.38 -17.12 -8.93
N ASP A 154 -5.20 -17.47 -8.49
CA ASP A 154 -4.64 -18.81 -8.62
C ASP A 154 -4.71 -19.33 -10.08
N GLY A 155 -4.38 -18.47 -11.04
CA GLY A 155 -4.44 -18.74 -12.48
C GLY A 155 -5.83 -18.80 -13.10
N ARG A 156 -6.90 -18.62 -12.32
CA ARG A 156 -8.28 -18.67 -12.80
C ARG A 156 -8.81 -17.28 -13.06
N ALA A 157 -9.30 -17.03 -14.27
CA ALA A 157 -9.92 -15.75 -14.61
C ALA A 157 -11.21 -15.53 -13.79
N ILE A 158 -11.28 -14.36 -13.14
CA ILE A 158 -12.45 -13.98 -12.35
C ILE A 158 -13.40 -13.17 -13.22
N PRO A 159 -14.72 -13.44 -13.21
CA PRO A 159 -15.71 -12.63 -13.90
C PRO A 159 -15.65 -11.17 -13.41
N MET A 160 -15.46 -10.22 -14.35
CA MET A 160 -15.34 -8.79 -14.07
C MET A 160 -16.73 -8.14 -13.89
N ARG A 161 -17.60 -8.79 -13.13
CA ARG A 161 -18.95 -8.31 -12.80
C ARG A 161 -19.01 -7.89 -11.35
N SER A 162 -19.65 -6.76 -11.11
CA SER A 162 -19.94 -6.26 -9.77
C SER A 162 -21.43 -5.96 -9.62
N ARG A 163 -21.91 -5.85 -8.39
CA ARG A 163 -23.29 -5.43 -8.13
C ARG A 163 -23.62 -4.10 -8.85
N GLN A 164 -22.67 -3.19 -8.94
CA GLN A 164 -22.86 -1.91 -9.65
C GLN A 164 -23.03 -2.11 -11.16
N THR A 165 -22.23 -2.97 -11.79
CA THR A 165 -22.40 -3.28 -13.20
C THR A 165 -23.72 -4.00 -13.47
N ASP A 166 -24.12 -4.92 -12.60
CA ASP A 166 -25.41 -5.62 -12.72
C ASP A 166 -26.60 -4.66 -12.56
N LEU A 167 -26.53 -3.72 -11.63
CA LEU A 167 -27.56 -2.70 -11.47
C LEU A 167 -27.59 -1.75 -12.68
N ARG A 168 -26.45 -1.26 -13.13
CA ARG A 168 -26.35 -0.45 -14.35
C ARG A 168 -27.03 -1.15 -15.52
N ASP A 169 -26.65 -2.38 -15.80
CA ASP A 169 -27.13 -3.14 -16.95
C ASP A 169 -28.63 -3.43 -16.84
N ARG A 170 -29.13 -3.66 -15.63
CA ARG A 170 -30.57 -3.83 -15.33
C ARG A 170 -31.37 -2.57 -15.69
N TYR A 171 -30.89 -1.40 -15.26
CA TYR A 171 -31.60 -0.14 -15.51
C TYR A 171 -31.46 0.38 -16.94
N LEU A 172 -30.31 0.13 -17.58
CA LEU A 172 -30.16 0.45 -19.01
C LEU A 172 -31.11 -0.37 -19.90
N ARG A 173 -31.37 -1.65 -19.59
CA ARG A 173 -32.33 -2.47 -20.33
C ARG A 173 -33.77 -2.01 -20.14
N ALA A 174 -34.11 -1.41 -18.99
CA ALA A 174 -35.45 -0.88 -18.73
C ALA A 174 -35.74 0.43 -19.46
N ALA A 175 -34.71 1.11 -20.00
CA ALA A 175 -34.85 2.36 -20.73
C ALA A 175 -35.01 2.20 -22.26
N THR A 176 -35.07 0.95 -22.75
CA THR A 176 -35.35 0.68 -24.18
C THR A 176 -36.84 0.37 -24.30
N PRO A 177 -37.68 1.26 -24.91
CA PRO A 177 -39.12 1.03 -25.12
C PRO A 177 -39.37 -0.13 -26.07
#